data_3c0cfa8aacc5ff171caf98305b643736
#
_entry.id   3c0cfa8aacc5ff171caf98305b643736
#
_cell.length_a   1.000
_cell.length_b   1.000
_cell.length_c   1.000
_cell.angle_alpha   90.00
_cell.angle_beta   90.00
_cell.angle_gamma   90.00
#
_symmetry.space_group_name_H-M   'P 1'
#
loop_
_entity.id
_entity.type
_entity.pdbx_description
1 polymer ?
#
loop_
_entity_poly.entity_id
_entity_poly.type
_entity_poly.pdbx_seq_one_letter_code
_entity_poly.pdbx_strand_id
1 'polypeptide(L)'
;MLFTNTKDADHFAKDPAVVKYKNRYYLYHSIPGSGEAVGWSIGVAVSDDLENWKVISRVLPTQECEKNGIAAPGAIVLNGVVHLFYQTYGNGARDAICHAVSTDGVHFEKDATNPVFRPRDNWCCGRAIDADLCVFGNRLLMYFATRDHEMKIQKVGGAFAPLDSDFSRDAWKPLVDQSMVAPELKWEGQCIEAPATIVNNGLVYLFYGGSYNCTPQQVGCAVSKDGIHFERVFYEPFIPNGKPGSWNESESGHPFASRDEDGQAYLFYQGSADNGKTWYISKKKIGFENDVPFLMA
;
A
#
# COMPACT_ATOMS: atom_id res chain seq x y z
N MET A 1 -15.84 -9.82 5.26
CA MET A 1 -14.88 -10.28 4.23
C MET A 1 -13.65 -10.87 4.89
N LEU A 2 -13.18 -12.01 4.41
CA LEU A 2 -11.84 -12.55 4.66
C LEU A 2 -11.38 -13.21 3.35
N PHE A 3 -10.31 -12.71 2.75
CA PHE A 3 -9.81 -13.15 1.46
C PHE A 3 -8.38 -13.69 1.57
N THR A 4 -8.11 -14.77 0.85
CA THR A 4 -6.76 -15.28 0.62
C THR A 4 -6.68 -15.89 -0.78
N ASN A 5 -5.51 -15.91 -1.38
CA ASN A 5 -5.31 -16.52 -2.69
C ASN A 5 -4.91 -17.99 -2.52
N THR A 6 -5.79 -18.88 -3.01
CA THR A 6 -5.56 -20.33 -3.03
C THR A 6 -5.38 -20.86 -4.44
N LYS A 7 -5.49 -19.99 -5.47
CA LYS A 7 -5.30 -20.36 -6.87
C LYS A 7 -3.83 -20.34 -7.28
N ASP A 8 -3.12 -19.29 -6.85
CA ASP A 8 -1.75 -19.03 -7.28
C ASP A 8 -0.73 -19.25 -6.14
N ALA A 9 -1.21 -19.38 -4.89
CA ALA A 9 -0.40 -19.59 -3.70
C ALA A 9 -1.18 -20.41 -2.66
N ASP A 10 -0.48 -20.91 -1.66
CA ASP A 10 -1.11 -21.66 -0.56
C ASP A 10 -1.52 -20.70 0.57
N HIS A 11 -2.79 -20.27 0.54
CA HIS A 11 -3.37 -19.33 1.52
C HIS A 11 -2.53 -18.08 1.71
N PHE A 12 -2.21 -17.37 0.59
CA PHE A 12 -1.33 -16.24 0.64
C PHE A 12 -1.89 -15.03 -0.12
N ALA A 13 -2.26 -13.97 0.59
CA ALA A 13 -2.58 -12.67 0.03
C ALA A 13 -2.09 -11.58 0.98
N LYS A 14 -1.17 -10.73 0.49
CA LYS A 14 -0.59 -9.60 1.24
C LYS A 14 -0.77 -8.29 0.49
N ASP A 15 -0.50 -7.20 1.19
CA ASP A 15 -0.33 -5.87 0.61
C ASP A 15 -1.53 -5.49 -0.29
N PRO A 16 -2.74 -5.32 0.29
CA PRO A 16 -3.95 -5.06 -0.50
C PRO A 16 -3.92 -3.67 -1.15
N ALA A 17 -4.43 -3.57 -2.39
CA ALA A 17 -4.84 -2.32 -3.01
C ALA A 17 -6.19 -2.54 -3.71
N VAL A 18 -7.21 -1.75 -3.37
CA VAL A 18 -8.58 -1.96 -3.83
C VAL A 18 -9.13 -0.73 -4.52
N VAL A 19 -9.56 -0.88 -5.76
CA VAL A 19 -10.22 0.19 -6.52
C VAL A 19 -11.56 -0.29 -7.07
N LYS A 20 -12.51 0.64 -7.20
CA LYS A 20 -13.70 0.44 -8.00
C LYS A 20 -13.45 0.94 -9.42
N TYR A 21 -13.69 0.11 -10.40
CA TYR A 21 -13.52 0.44 -11.81
C TYR A 21 -14.57 -0.26 -12.67
N LYS A 22 -15.27 0.49 -13.52
CA LYS A 22 -16.35 -0.02 -14.39
C LYS A 22 -17.37 -0.89 -13.64
N ASN A 23 -17.88 -0.36 -12.51
CA ASN A 23 -18.88 -1.01 -11.63
C ASN A 23 -18.44 -2.32 -10.97
N ARG A 24 -17.14 -2.62 -10.93
CA ARG A 24 -16.57 -3.76 -10.21
C ARG A 24 -15.43 -3.33 -9.31
N TYR A 25 -15.19 -4.10 -8.27
CA TYR A 25 -14.03 -3.91 -7.40
C TYR A 25 -12.89 -4.82 -7.83
N TYR A 26 -11.68 -4.26 -7.87
CA TYR A 26 -10.45 -4.98 -8.15
C TYR A 26 -9.55 -4.92 -6.92
N LEU A 27 -9.10 -6.08 -6.47
CA LEU A 27 -8.11 -6.24 -5.41
C LEU A 27 -6.81 -6.72 -6.03
N TYR A 28 -5.80 -5.87 -5.96
CA TYR A 28 -4.41 -6.22 -6.26
C TYR A 28 -3.73 -6.60 -4.96
N HIS A 29 -2.93 -7.66 -4.98
CA HIS A 29 -2.28 -8.18 -3.77
C HIS A 29 -0.99 -8.90 -4.10
N SER A 30 -0.02 -8.84 -3.21
CA SER A 30 1.24 -9.56 -3.38
C SER A 30 1.06 -11.06 -3.17
N ILE A 31 1.70 -11.85 -4.03
CA ILE A 31 1.82 -13.30 -3.92
C ILE A 31 3.25 -13.75 -4.19
N PRO A 32 3.75 -14.79 -3.50
CA PRO A 32 5.07 -15.34 -3.78
C PRO A 32 5.16 -15.95 -5.18
N GLY A 33 6.36 -16.13 -5.68
CA GLY A 33 6.59 -16.79 -6.96
C GLY A 33 6.10 -18.22 -6.95
N SER A 34 5.41 -18.61 -8.01
CA SER A 34 4.93 -19.98 -8.23
C SER A 34 4.89 -20.32 -9.72
N GLY A 35 5.15 -21.58 -10.07
CA GLY A 35 5.15 -22.05 -11.45
C GLY A 35 6.25 -21.37 -12.28
N GLU A 36 5.87 -20.73 -13.39
CA GLU A 36 6.81 -20.02 -14.28
C GLU A 36 7.24 -18.64 -13.76
N ALA A 37 6.57 -18.12 -12.71
CA ALA A 37 6.90 -16.81 -12.14
C ALA A 37 8.14 -16.91 -11.26
N VAL A 38 9.23 -16.34 -11.71
CA VAL A 38 10.44 -16.13 -10.90
C VAL A 38 10.21 -14.93 -9.97
N GLY A 39 10.31 -15.16 -8.66
CA GLY A 39 10.09 -14.12 -7.64
C GLY A 39 8.61 -13.80 -7.41
N TRP A 40 8.37 -12.75 -6.64
CA TRP A 40 7.03 -12.30 -6.28
C TRP A 40 6.30 -11.66 -7.47
N SER A 41 4.98 -11.70 -7.44
CA SER A 41 4.09 -11.11 -8.44
C SER A 41 2.85 -10.50 -7.76
N ILE A 42 1.99 -9.84 -8.55
CA ILE A 42 0.76 -9.21 -8.05
C ILE A 42 -0.44 -9.99 -8.57
N GLY A 43 -1.20 -10.60 -7.65
CA GLY A 43 -2.47 -11.25 -7.94
C GLY A 43 -3.57 -10.22 -8.21
N VAL A 44 -4.51 -10.57 -9.07
CA VAL A 44 -5.69 -9.76 -9.39
C VAL A 44 -6.94 -10.54 -9.05
N ALA A 45 -7.74 -10.03 -8.12
CA ALA A 45 -9.05 -10.57 -7.79
C ALA A 45 -10.14 -9.53 -8.04
N VAL A 46 -11.35 -9.98 -8.33
CA VAL A 46 -12.52 -9.12 -8.59
C VAL A 46 -13.68 -9.49 -7.68
N SER A 47 -14.49 -8.48 -7.37
CA SER A 47 -15.71 -8.60 -6.59
C SER A 47 -16.78 -7.64 -7.11
N ASP A 48 -18.04 -7.99 -6.94
CA ASP A 48 -19.18 -7.10 -7.22
C ASP A 48 -19.75 -6.48 -5.92
N ASP A 49 -19.33 -6.98 -4.73
CA ASP A 49 -19.93 -6.63 -3.43
C ASP A 49 -18.92 -6.35 -2.29
N LEU A 50 -17.60 -6.38 -2.56
CA LEU A 50 -16.52 -6.26 -1.57
C LEU A 50 -16.48 -7.40 -0.53
N GLU A 51 -17.31 -8.44 -0.68
CA GLU A 51 -17.35 -9.59 0.23
C GLU A 51 -16.87 -10.87 -0.44
N ASN A 52 -17.33 -11.10 -1.66
CA ASN A 52 -17.02 -12.30 -2.43
C ASN A 52 -16.01 -12.00 -3.53
N TRP A 53 -14.81 -12.56 -3.43
CA TRP A 53 -13.70 -12.29 -4.33
C TRP A 53 -13.32 -13.51 -5.15
N LYS A 54 -13.02 -13.27 -6.44
CA LYS A 54 -12.55 -14.29 -7.38
C LYS A 54 -11.21 -13.88 -7.95
N VAL A 55 -10.18 -14.72 -7.75
CA VAL A 55 -8.87 -14.55 -8.40
C VAL A 55 -9.00 -14.83 -9.90
N ILE A 56 -8.60 -13.86 -10.72
CA ILE A 56 -8.77 -13.93 -12.19
C ILE A 56 -7.46 -13.88 -12.95
N SER A 57 -6.45 -13.14 -12.49
CA SER A 57 -5.20 -12.90 -13.22
C SER A 57 -4.03 -12.63 -12.29
N ARG A 58 -2.85 -12.41 -12.89
CA ARG A 58 -1.61 -11.95 -12.24
C ARG A 58 -0.90 -10.93 -13.12
N VAL A 59 -0.28 -9.93 -12.48
CA VAL A 59 0.74 -9.08 -13.12
C VAL A 59 2.11 -9.69 -12.82
N LEU A 60 2.82 -10.07 -13.86
CA LEU A 60 4.13 -10.74 -13.75
C LEU A 60 5.28 -9.73 -13.88
N PRO A 61 6.44 -10.00 -13.28
CA PRO A 61 7.66 -9.26 -13.57
C PRO A 61 8.11 -9.54 -15.02
N THR A 62 8.24 -8.49 -15.84
CA THR A 62 8.58 -8.61 -17.26
C THR A 62 9.68 -7.65 -17.71
N GLN A 63 10.04 -6.66 -16.89
CA GLN A 63 11.12 -5.71 -17.17
C GLN A 63 12.39 -6.08 -16.42
N GLU A 64 13.56 -5.64 -16.90
CA GLU A 64 14.87 -5.96 -16.28
C GLU A 64 14.95 -5.50 -14.82
N CYS A 65 14.38 -4.35 -14.47
CA CYS A 65 14.35 -3.87 -13.08
C CYS A 65 13.53 -4.76 -12.15
N GLU A 66 12.64 -5.58 -12.68
CA GLU A 66 11.70 -6.46 -11.97
C GLU A 66 12.17 -7.91 -11.86
N LYS A 67 13.32 -8.24 -12.39
CA LYS A 67 13.80 -9.64 -12.56
C LYS A 67 13.80 -10.51 -11.30
N ASN A 68 13.84 -9.91 -10.12
CA ASN A 68 13.78 -10.61 -8.84
C ASN A 68 12.35 -10.67 -8.25
N GLY A 69 11.39 -10.00 -8.89
CA GLY A 69 9.98 -9.95 -8.49
C GLY A 69 9.43 -8.54 -8.36
N ILE A 70 8.13 -8.47 -8.16
CA ILE A 70 7.34 -7.27 -7.88
C ILE A 70 6.38 -7.52 -6.73
N ALA A 71 6.05 -6.50 -5.94
CA ALA A 71 5.17 -6.64 -4.78
C ALA A 71 4.54 -5.30 -4.38
N ALA A 72 3.74 -5.33 -3.32
CA ALA A 72 3.12 -4.19 -2.65
C ALA A 72 2.51 -3.19 -3.62
N PRO A 73 1.39 -3.55 -4.26
CA PRO A 73 0.68 -2.67 -5.15
C PRO A 73 0.00 -1.52 -4.40
N GLY A 74 0.06 -0.30 -4.95
CA GLY A 74 -0.85 0.79 -4.68
C GLY A 74 -1.63 1.09 -5.96
N ALA A 75 -2.91 1.40 -5.86
CA ALA A 75 -3.74 1.59 -7.04
C ALA A 75 -4.66 2.80 -6.91
N ILE A 76 -4.82 3.52 -8.01
CA ILE A 76 -5.76 4.66 -8.10
C ILE A 76 -6.40 4.70 -9.49
N VAL A 77 -7.66 5.14 -9.57
CA VAL A 77 -8.34 5.39 -10.85
C VAL A 77 -8.31 6.89 -11.15
N LEU A 78 -7.68 7.25 -12.26
CA LEU A 78 -7.61 8.63 -12.73
C LEU A 78 -8.03 8.68 -14.20
N ASN A 79 -8.90 9.63 -14.56
CA ASN A 79 -9.36 9.84 -15.94
C ASN A 79 -9.86 8.57 -16.66
N GLY A 80 -10.49 7.64 -15.91
CA GLY A 80 -11.02 6.39 -16.47
C GLY A 80 -9.95 5.33 -16.77
N VAL A 81 -8.77 5.45 -16.18
CA VAL A 81 -7.66 4.51 -16.28
C VAL A 81 -7.27 4.07 -14.88
N VAL A 82 -6.97 2.79 -14.71
CA VAL A 82 -6.38 2.26 -13.48
C VAL A 82 -4.87 2.45 -13.56
N HIS A 83 -4.32 3.19 -12.62
CA HIS A 83 -2.88 3.33 -12.41
C HIS A 83 -2.46 2.40 -11.28
N LEU A 84 -1.51 1.52 -11.53
CA LEU A 84 -0.91 0.60 -10.57
C LEU A 84 0.52 1.02 -10.32
N PHE A 85 0.81 1.40 -9.08
CA PHE A 85 2.18 1.64 -8.61
C PHE A 85 2.58 0.45 -7.75
N TYR A 86 3.78 -0.05 -7.94
CA TYR A 86 4.24 -1.25 -7.24
C TYR A 86 5.76 -1.18 -7.07
N GLN A 87 6.27 -1.93 -6.14
CA GLN A 87 7.70 -1.99 -5.93
C GLN A 87 8.37 -3.10 -6.72
N THR A 88 9.61 -2.91 -7.14
CA THR A 88 10.50 -4.03 -7.39
C THR A 88 10.77 -4.77 -6.09
N TYR A 89 11.01 -6.06 -6.13
CA TYR A 89 11.21 -6.89 -4.95
C TYR A 89 12.50 -7.70 -5.05
N GLY A 90 13.19 -7.88 -3.91
CA GLY A 90 14.41 -8.69 -3.83
C GLY A 90 15.71 -7.99 -4.21
N ASN A 91 15.70 -6.65 -4.39
CA ASN A 91 16.89 -5.86 -4.71
C ASN A 91 17.48 -5.14 -3.48
N GLY A 92 16.89 -5.34 -2.28
CA GLY A 92 17.33 -4.74 -1.03
C GLY A 92 17.23 -3.21 -1.05
N ALA A 93 18.32 -2.50 -0.77
CA ALA A 93 18.35 -1.03 -0.79
C ALA A 93 18.10 -0.43 -2.19
N ARG A 94 18.04 -1.23 -3.25
CA ARG A 94 17.76 -0.77 -4.62
C ARG A 94 16.33 -1.00 -5.07
N ASP A 95 15.45 -1.52 -4.21
CA ASP A 95 14.03 -1.59 -4.53
C ASP A 95 13.48 -0.20 -4.82
N ALA A 96 12.59 -0.10 -5.80
CA ALA A 96 12.13 1.13 -6.40
C ALA A 96 10.65 1.00 -6.82
N ILE A 97 9.97 2.13 -6.96
CA ILE A 97 8.59 2.15 -7.42
C ILE A 97 8.53 2.12 -8.94
N CYS A 98 7.72 1.22 -9.45
CA CYS A 98 7.33 1.07 -10.85
C CYS A 98 5.88 1.50 -11.04
N HIS A 99 5.50 1.78 -12.29
CA HIS A 99 4.17 2.20 -12.70
C HIS A 99 3.68 1.38 -13.89
N ALA A 100 2.39 1.10 -13.93
CA ALA A 100 1.70 0.50 -15.06
C ALA A 100 0.27 1.02 -15.13
N VAL A 101 -0.34 0.97 -16.31
CA VAL A 101 -1.71 1.44 -16.57
C VAL A 101 -2.58 0.34 -17.15
N SER A 102 -3.88 0.41 -16.86
CA SER A 102 -4.85 -0.53 -17.41
C SER A 102 -6.19 0.15 -17.73
N THR A 103 -6.76 -0.20 -18.87
CA THR A 103 -8.11 0.22 -19.29
C THR A 103 -9.18 -0.82 -18.99
N ASP A 104 -8.82 -1.97 -18.42
CA ASP A 104 -9.76 -3.04 -18.06
C ASP A 104 -9.60 -3.53 -16.61
N GLY A 105 -8.57 -3.04 -15.89
CA GLY A 105 -8.25 -3.43 -14.52
C GLY A 105 -7.53 -4.78 -14.39
N VAL A 106 -7.22 -5.44 -15.50
CA VAL A 106 -6.65 -6.80 -15.54
C VAL A 106 -5.33 -6.87 -16.29
N HIS A 107 -5.27 -6.26 -17.48
CA HIS A 107 -4.09 -6.24 -18.33
C HIS A 107 -3.39 -4.89 -18.18
N PHE A 108 -2.15 -4.91 -17.75
CA PHE A 108 -1.36 -3.73 -17.45
C PHE A 108 -0.25 -3.52 -18.47
N GLU A 109 -0.21 -2.31 -19.04
CA GLU A 109 0.91 -1.80 -19.81
C GLU A 109 1.88 -1.11 -18.87
N LYS A 110 3.12 -1.61 -18.80
CA LYS A 110 4.16 -1.09 -17.93
C LYS A 110 4.84 0.14 -18.52
N ASP A 111 5.08 1.12 -17.67
CA ASP A 111 5.80 2.32 -18.05
C ASP A 111 7.21 1.97 -18.56
N ALA A 112 7.56 2.54 -19.72
CA ALA A 112 8.86 2.31 -20.35
C ALA A 112 10.03 2.93 -19.54
N THR A 113 9.73 3.88 -18.66
CA THR A 113 10.73 4.55 -17.83
C THR A 113 10.95 3.87 -16.47
N ASN A 114 10.26 2.74 -16.20
CA ASN A 114 10.41 2.02 -14.93
C ASN A 114 11.87 1.71 -14.57
N PRO A 115 12.24 1.82 -13.30
CA PRO A 115 11.43 2.31 -12.19
C PRO A 115 11.20 3.81 -12.27
N VAL A 116 9.96 4.26 -11.97
CA VAL A 116 9.58 5.68 -12.07
C VAL A 116 10.06 6.51 -10.88
N PHE A 117 10.32 5.89 -9.73
CA PHE A 117 10.73 6.66 -8.56
C PHE A 117 11.66 5.90 -7.61
N ARG A 118 12.67 6.64 -7.11
CA ARG A 118 13.49 6.34 -5.93
C ARG A 118 13.80 7.65 -5.21
N PRO A 119 13.83 7.69 -3.87
CA PRO A 119 14.26 8.87 -3.14
C PRO A 119 15.77 9.10 -3.33
N ARG A 120 16.22 10.32 -3.09
CA ARG A 120 17.65 10.62 -2.99
C ARG A 120 18.23 9.98 -1.73
N ASP A 121 19.48 9.59 -1.79
CA ASP A 121 20.19 8.91 -0.71
C ASP A 121 20.86 9.86 0.31
N ASN A 122 20.46 11.12 0.33
CA ASN A 122 20.96 12.10 1.30
C ASN A 122 20.35 11.97 2.71
N TRP A 123 19.17 11.35 2.84
CA TRP A 123 18.46 11.18 4.11
C TRP A 123 18.01 9.73 4.39
N CYS A 124 18.17 8.84 3.44
CA CYS A 124 17.76 7.44 3.48
C CYS A 124 18.67 6.57 2.62
N CYS A 125 18.48 5.26 2.64
CA CYS A 125 19.25 4.31 1.81
C CYS A 125 18.94 4.34 0.31
N GLY A 126 18.03 5.22 -0.14
CA GLY A 126 17.60 5.30 -1.54
C GLY A 126 16.57 4.24 -1.96
N ARG A 127 16.05 3.42 -1.04
CA ARG A 127 14.98 2.45 -1.27
C ARG A 127 13.62 3.14 -1.33
N ALA A 128 12.72 2.66 -2.20
CA ALA A 128 11.29 2.99 -2.15
C ALA A 128 10.46 1.73 -2.31
N ILE A 129 9.53 1.52 -1.37
CA ILE A 129 8.59 0.40 -1.34
C ILE A 129 7.23 0.86 -0.85
N ASP A 130 6.20 0.02 -0.99
CA ASP A 130 4.86 0.20 -0.44
C ASP A 130 4.25 1.56 -0.83
N ALA A 131 4.23 1.88 -2.14
CA ALA A 131 3.69 3.15 -2.60
C ALA A 131 2.17 3.21 -2.46
N ASP A 132 1.67 4.29 -1.86
CA ASP A 132 0.25 4.64 -1.87
C ASP A 132 0.04 6.05 -2.44
N LEU A 133 -1.12 6.28 -3.04
CA LEU A 133 -1.39 7.48 -3.84
C LEU A 133 -2.68 8.17 -3.39
N CYS A 134 -2.64 9.50 -3.31
CA CYS A 134 -3.87 10.29 -3.20
C CYS A 134 -3.78 11.58 -4.02
N VAL A 135 -4.94 12.03 -4.49
CA VAL A 135 -5.06 13.36 -5.11
C VAL A 135 -5.23 14.40 -4.01
N PHE A 136 -4.32 15.38 -3.99
CA PHE A 136 -4.40 16.50 -3.06
C PHE A 136 -4.08 17.83 -3.77
N GLY A 137 -5.06 18.71 -3.84
CA GLY A 137 -5.00 19.89 -4.70
C GLY A 137 -4.89 19.50 -6.18
N ASN A 138 -3.91 20.04 -6.88
CA ASN A 138 -3.61 19.74 -8.28
C ASN A 138 -2.47 18.75 -8.48
N ARG A 139 -2.18 17.92 -7.47
CA ARG A 139 -1.06 16.97 -7.46
C ARG A 139 -1.53 15.57 -7.14
N LEU A 140 -0.87 14.60 -7.73
CA LEU A 140 -0.86 13.23 -7.24
C LEU A 140 0.28 13.11 -6.23
N LEU A 141 -0.07 12.90 -4.97
CA LEU A 141 0.91 12.61 -3.93
C LEU A 141 1.16 11.10 -3.88
N MET A 142 2.40 10.72 -3.70
CA MET A 142 2.83 9.36 -3.44
C MET A 142 3.57 9.31 -2.11
N TYR A 143 3.12 8.46 -1.22
CA TYR A 143 3.83 8.12 0.01
C TYR A 143 4.45 6.74 -0.15
N PHE A 144 5.64 6.56 0.38
CA PHE A 144 6.40 5.32 0.24
C PHE A 144 7.20 5.03 1.49
N ALA A 145 7.47 3.76 1.76
CA ALA A 145 8.38 3.39 2.83
C ALA A 145 9.83 3.34 2.31
N THR A 146 10.74 3.78 3.15
CA THR A 146 12.19 3.71 2.94
C THR A 146 12.89 3.35 4.25
N ARG A 147 14.20 3.16 4.23
CA ARG A 147 15.00 2.91 5.43
C ARG A 147 16.11 3.94 5.61
N ASP A 148 16.63 4.01 6.83
CA ASP A 148 17.87 4.72 7.10
C ASP A 148 19.04 4.08 6.33
N HIS A 149 20.22 4.72 6.35
CA HIS A 149 21.40 4.24 5.62
C HIS A 149 21.89 2.87 6.12
N GLU A 150 21.60 2.53 7.38
CA GLU A 150 21.97 1.25 7.99
C GLU A 150 20.96 0.13 7.73
N MET A 151 19.87 0.42 7.03
CA MET A 151 18.76 -0.51 6.74
C MET A 151 18.05 -1.04 7.99
N LYS A 152 18.07 -0.29 9.10
CA LYS A 152 17.50 -0.71 10.39
C LYS A 152 16.15 -0.07 10.68
N ILE A 153 16.01 1.25 10.47
CA ILE A 153 14.80 2.00 10.79
C ILE A 153 14.01 2.26 9.51
N GLN A 154 12.81 1.73 9.43
CA GLN A 154 11.90 1.97 8.32
C GLN A 154 10.98 3.15 8.62
N LYS A 155 10.77 4.01 7.65
CA LYS A 155 10.09 5.29 7.77
C LYS A 155 9.43 5.69 6.46
N VAL A 156 8.46 6.61 6.51
CA VAL A 156 7.72 7.08 5.33
C VAL A 156 8.31 8.39 4.81
N GLY A 157 8.49 8.45 3.49
CA GLY A 157 8.77 9.65 2.72
C GLY A 157 7.64 9.95 1.73
N GLY A 158 7.77 11.06 1.01
CA GLY A 158 6.76 11.47 0.04
C GLY A 158 7.34 12.07 -1.23
N ALA A 159 6.60 11.88 -2.32
CA ALA A 159 6.85 12.48 -3.62
C ALA A 159 5.55 13.01 -4.22
N PHE A 160 5.63 13.80 -5.27
CA PHE A 160 4.47 14.26 -6.02
C PHE A 160 4.75 14.33 -7.51
N ALA A 161 3.68 14.22 -8.29
CA ALA A 161 3.66 14.53 -9.71
C ALA A 161 2.46 15.45 -10.04
N PRO A 162 2.52 16.31 -11.08
CA PRO A 162 1.35 17.01 -11.59
C PRO A 162 0.28 16.03 -12.06
N LEU A 163 -1.01 16.34 -11.83
CA LEU A 163 -2.13 15.45 -12.22
C LEU A 163 -2.29 15.30 -13.74
N ASP A 164 -1.78 16.24 -14.51
CA ASP A 164 -1.79 16.26 -15.97
C ASP A 164 -0.53 15.63 -16.60
N SER A 165 0.34 15.03 -15.77
CA SER A 165 1.53 14.31 -16.25
C SER A 165 1.21 12.87 -16.67
N ASP A 166 2.16 12.23 -17.32
CA ASP A 166 2.11 10.81 -17.67
C ASP A 166 2.58 9.87 -16.56
N PHE A 167 2.99 10.45 -15.41
CA PHE A 167 3.58 9.75 -14.26
C PHE A 167 4.83 8.92 -14.57
N SER A 168 5.51 9.22 -15.68
CA SER A 168 6.84 8.69 -15.99
C SER A 168 7.89 9.17 -14.98
N ARG A 169 9.09 8.64 -15.05
CA ARG A 169 10.18 8.94 -14.10
C ARG A 169 10.41 10.43 -13.90
N ASP A 170 10.36 11.23 -14.97
CA ASP A 170 10.70 12.66 -14.93
C ASP A 170 9.59 13.52 -14.30
N ALA A 171 8.37 12.98 -14.17
CA ALA A 171 7.24 13.67 -13.56
C ALA A 171 7.38 13.77 -12.04
N TRP A 172 8.06 12.82 -11.39
CA TRP A 172 8.12 12.71 -9.94
C TRP A 172 9.17 13.60 -9.30
N LYS A 173 8.77 14.29 -8.23
CA LYS A 173 9.65 15.12 -7.41
C LYS A 173 9.45 14.79 -5.94
N PRO A 174 10.51 14.83 -5.10
CA PRO A 174 10.33 14.66 -3.66
C PRO A 174 9.45 15.80 -3.10
N LEU A 175 8.58 15.48 -2.14
CA LEU A 175 7.87 16.48 -1.33
C LEU A 175 8.85 17.19 -0.40
N VAL A 176 9.67 16.39 0.29
CA VAL A 176 10.74 16.84 1.19
C VAL A 176 11.88 15.83 1.15
N ASP A 177 13.10 16.27 1.45
CA ASP A 177 14.28 15.41 1.56
C ASP A 177 14.51 14.97 3.04
N GLN A 178 13.45 14.42 3.66
CA GLN A 178 13.48 13.88 5.03
C GLN A 178 12.31 12.92 5.23
N SER A 179 12.31 12.19 6.35
CA SER A 179 11.16 11.37 6.72
C SER A 179 9.98 12.26 7.12
N MET A 180 8.79 11.89 6.68
CA MET A 180 7.53 12.55 7.04
C MET A 180 6.86 11.88 8.25
N VAL A 181 6.99 10.56 8.35
CA VAL A 181 6.56 9.76 9.50
C VAL A 181 7.66 8.74 9.80
N ALA A 182 8.14 8.72 11.06
CA ALA A 182 9.14 7.78 11.54
C ALA A 182 8.66 7.15 12.85
N PRO A 183 9.17 5.97 13.27
CA PRO A 183 8.79 5.36 14.53
C PRO A 183 9.05 6.27 15.75
N GLU A 184 8.03 6.45 16.56
CA GLU A 184 8.08 7.27 17.81
C GLU A 184 7.39 6.55 18.96
N LEU A 185 6.37 5.73 18.67
CA LEU A 185 5.60 5.04 19.69
C LEU A 185 6.20 3.65 19.94
N LYS A 186 6.10 3.19 21.18
CA LYS A 186 6.70 1.92 21.58
C LYS A 186 6.26 0.73 20.71
N TRP A 187 5.00 0.68 20.32
CA TRP A 187 4.44 -0.40 19.52
C TRP A 187 4.87 -0.33 18.04
N GLU A 188 5.31 0.82 17.55
CA GLU A 188 5.86 1.00 16.20
C GLU A 188 7.25 0.37 16.06
N GLY A 189 7.96 0.12 17.16
CA GLY A 189 9.28 -0.49 17.16
C GLY A 189 10.28 0.30 16.33
N GLN A 190 10.81 -0.32 15.28
CA GLN A 190 11.76 0.29 14.35
C GLN A 190 11.18 0.47 12.94
N CYS A 191 9.87 0.33 12.77
CA CYS A 191 9.26 0.30 11.44
C CYS A 191 7.95 1.07 11.38
N ILE A 192 7.89 2.01 10.44
CA ILE A 192 6.67 2.54 9.85
C ILE A 192 6.73 2.21 8.37
N GLU A 193 5.76 1.45 7.86
CA GLU A 193 5.67 1.05 6.45
C GLU A 193 4.22 1.06 5.95
N ALA A 194 4.05 0.72 4.68
CA ALA A 194 2.72 0.58 4.07
C ALA A 194 1.82 1.80 4.32
N PRO A 195 2.22 3.00 3.90
CA PRO A 195 1.33 4.15 3.94
C PRO A 195 0.05 3.84 3.17
N ALA A 196 -1.10 4.29 3.69
CA ALA A 196 -2.41 4.15 3.06
C ALA A 196 -3.20 5.43 3.30
N THR A 197 -3.50 6.17 2.25
CA THR A 197 -4.00 7.52 2.39
C THR A 197 -5.46 7.67 1.97
N ILE A 198 -6.16 8.56 2.66
CA ILE A 198 -7.48 9.01 2.27
C ILE A 198 -7.61 10.51 2.56
N VAL A 199 -8.17 11.25 1.62
CA VAL A 199 -8.47 12.67 1.82
C VAL A 199 -9.89 12.81 2.33
N ASN A 200 -10.06 13.54 3.44
CA ASN A 200 -11.35 13.84 4.01
C ASN A 200 -11.36 15.27 4.57
N ASN A 201 -12.37 16.08 4.22
CA ASN A 201 -12.50 17.49 4.64
C ASN A 201 -11.23 18.35 4.41
N GLY A 202 -10.49 18.09 3.32
CA GLY A 202 -9.27 18.83 3.02
C GLY A 202 -8.06 18.41 3.86
N LEU A 203 -8.16 17.36 4.66
CA LEU A 203 -7.08 16.73 5.41
C LEU A 203 -6.64 15.44 4.74
N VAL A 204 -5.34 15.16 4.79
CA VAL A 204 -4.77 13.87 4.37
C VAL A 204 -4.59 12.99 5.60
N TYR A 205 -5.33 11.90 5.68
CA TYR A 205 -5.13 10.85 6.67
C TYR A 205 -4.20 9.81 6.08
N LEU A 206 -3.19 9.43 6.86
CA LEU A 206 -2.22 8.41 6.52
C LEU A 206 -2.31 7.30 7.57
N PHE A 207 -2.90 6.17 7.18
CA PHE A 207 -2.79 4.94 7.94
C PHE A 207 -1.48 4.25 7.58
N TYR A 208 -0.89 3.50 8.51
CA TYR A 208 0.40 2.87 8.31
C TYR A 208 0.54 1.59 9.12
N GLY A 209 1.40 0.68 8.67
CA GLY A 209 1.86 -0.44 9.46
C GLY A 209 2.98 0.00 10.41
N GLY A 210 2.76 -0.16 11.70
CA GLY A 210 3.77 0.07 12.73
C GLY A 210 4.34 -1.26 13.22
N SER A 211 5.65 -1.36 13.36
CA SER A 211 6.46 -2.55 13.55
C SER A 211 6.67 -3.38 12.27
N TYR A 212 7.65 -4.27 12.27
CA TYR A 212 7.85 -5.21 11.16
C TYR A 212 6.81 -6.35 11.19
N ASN A 213 6.64 -7.03 10.05
CA ASN A 213 5.71 -8.16 9.93
C ASN A 213 5.90 -9.16 11.08
N CYS A 214 4.82 -9.54 11.73
CA CYS A 214 4.76 -10.52 12.82
C CYS A 214 5.66 -10.21 14.04
N THR A 215 5.98 -8.90 14.31
CA THR A 215 6.81 -8.51 15.48
C THR A 215 6.14 -7.65 16.57
N PRO A 216 4.81 -7.52 16.75
CA PRO A 216 3.66 -7.68 15.86
C PRO A 216 3.35 -6.37 15.11
N GLN A 217 3.13 -6.43 13.81
CA GLN A 217 2.67 -5.27 13.06
C GLN A 217 1.22 -4.94 13.38
N GLN A 218 0.91 -3.66 13.53
CA GLN A 218 -0.45 -3.14 13.79
C GLN A 218 -0.66 -1.84 12.99
N VAL A 219 -1.91 -1.43 12.80
CA VAL A 219 -2.21 -0.23 12.01
C VAL A 219 -2.31 1.00 12.90
N GLY A 220 -1.57 2.04 12.56
CA GLY A 220 -1.66 3.38 13.13
C GLY A 220 -2.34 4.39 12.20
N CYS A 221 -2.51 5.62 12.68
CA CYS A 221 -3.07 6.72 11.90
C CYS A 221 -2.41 8.06 12.26
N ALA A 222 -2.05 8.81 11.23
CA ALA A 222 -1.59 10.20 11.33
C ALA A 222 -2.41 11.08 10.37
N VAL A 223 -2.44 12.39 10.60
CA VAL A 223 -3.20 13.36 9.81
C VAL A 223 -2.34 14.56 9.46
N SER A 224 -2.57 15.13 8.28
CA SER A 224 -1.88 16.31 7.78
C SER A 224 -2.84 17.29 7.11
N LYS A 225 -2.59 18.60 7.29
CA LYS A 225 -3.31 19.69 6.62
C LYS A 225 -2.71 20.03 5.25
N ASP A 226 -1.46 19.70 5.03
CA ASP A 226 -0.68 20.11 3.84
C ASP A 226 -0.12 18.90 3.05
N GLY A 227 -0.35 17.67 3.55
CA GLY A 227 0.17 16.45 2.97
C GLY A 227 1.68 16.22 3.23
N ILE A 228 2.30 17.05 4.08
CA ILE A 228 3.74 17.00 4.38
C ILE A 228 4.00 16.78 5.87
N HIS A 229 3.38 17.58 6.72
CA HIS A 229 3.57 17.55 8.16
C HIS A 229 2.46 16.72 8.80
N PHE A 230 2.81 15.56 9.30
CA PHE A 230 1.87 14.60 9.90
C PHE A 230 1.96 14.60 11.42
N GLU A 231 0.78 14.57 12.06
CA GLU A 231 0.63 14.38 13.51
C GLU A 231 -0.12 13.07 13.76
N ARG A 232 0.29 12.29 14.78
CA ARG A 232 -0.42 11.07 15.21
C ARG A 232 -1.83 11.43 15.66
N VAL A 233 -2.86 10.74 15.11
CA VAL A 233 -4.23 10.86 15.60
C VAL A 233 -4.42 10.06 16.88
N PHE A 234 -3.73 8.90 16.97
CA PHE A 234 -3.80 8.00 18.12
C PHE A 234 -2.41 7.60 18.57
N TYR A 235 -2.25 7.37 19.88
CA TYR A 235 -1.01 6.86 20.48
C TYR A 235 -0.99 5.33 20.58
N GLU A 236 -2.17 4.71 20.54
CA GLU A 236 -2.38 3.26 20.44
C GLU A 236 -2.74 2.86 19.02
N PRO A 237 -2.58 1.59 18.63
CA PRO A 237 -2.99 1.14 17.30
C PRO A 237 -4.46 1.41 17.00
N PHE A 238 -4.74 1.95 15.81
CA PHE A 238 -6.10 2.14 15.29
C PHE A 238 -6.76 0.80 14.95
N ILE A 239 -6.00 -0.13 14.36
CA ILE A 239 -6.40 -1.54 14.25
C ILE A 239 -5.33 -2.37 14.97
N PRO A 240 -5.60 -2.82 16.20
CA PRO A 240 -4.70 -3.73 16.91
C PRO A 240 -4.79 -5.15 16.36
N ASN A 241 -3.82 -5.98 16.74
CA ASN A 241 -3.89 -7.42 16.51
C ASN A 241 -5.11 -8.02 17.21
N GLY A 242 -5.60 -9.10 16.63
CA GLY A 242 -6.75 -9.81 17.17
C GLY A 242 -6.42 -10.54 18.47
N LYS A 243 -7.48 -10.97 19.17
CA LYS A 243 -7.34 -11.81 20.36
C LYS A 243 -6.75 -13.17 20.00
N PRO A 244 -6.14 -13.90 20.97
CA PRO A 244 -5.70 -15.27 20.75
C PRO A 244 -6.78 -16.15 20.12
N GLY A 245 -6.44 -16.89 19.07
CA GLY A 245 -7.35 -17.72 18.28
C GLY A 245 -8.05 -16.98 17.13
N SER A 246 -7.85 -15.68 16.96
CA SER A 246 -8.38 -14.97 15.79
C SER A 246 -7.42 -15.05 14.59
N TRP A 247 -7.96 -14.87 13.40
CA TRP A 247 -7.24 -14.96 12.12
C TRP A 247 -6.06 -13.98 11.98
N ASN A 248 -6.03 -12.94 12.79
CA ASN A 248 -5.04 -11.85 12.77
C ASN A 248 -4.35 -11.66 14.12
N GLU A 249 -4.20 -12.74 14.93
CA GLU A 249 -3.61 -12.63 16.25
C GLU A 249 -2.13 -12.24 16.25
N SER A 250 -1.38 -12.65 15.21
CA SER A 250 0.04 -12.34 15.11
C SER A 250 0.33 -11.11 14.25
N GLU A 251 -0.62 -10.65 13.43
CA GLU A 251 -0.47 -9.44 12.63
C GLU A 251 -1.80 -8.85 12.18
N SER A 252 -1.88 -7.51 12.20
CA SER A 252 -2.87 -6.67 11.52
C SER A 252 -2.12 -5.50 10.90
N GLY A 253 -1.71 -5.62 9.64
CA GLY A 253 -0.78 -4.66 9.04
C GLY A 253 -1.10 -4.30 7.61
N HIS A 254 -0.17 -3.61 6.99
CA HIS A 254 -0.16 -3.20 5.59
C HIS A 254 -1.55 -2.70 5.12
N PRO A 255 -2.02 -1.55 5.66
CA PRO A 255 -3.33 -1.00 5.32
C PRO A 255 -3.40 -0.51 3.88
N PHE A 256 -4.63 -0.41 3.36
CA PHE A 256 -4.99 0.34 2.15
C PHE A 256 -6.35 1.01 2.37
N ALA A 257 -6.43 2.32 2.14
CA ALA A 257 -7.66 3.08 2.31
C ALA A 257 -8.35 3.32 0.97
N SER A 258 -9.67 3.11 0.91
CA SER A 258 -10.47 3.34 -0.28
C SER A 258 -11.81 3.97 0.09
N ARG A 259 -12.35 4.80 -0.80
CA ARG A 259 -13.71 5.36 -0.67
C ARG A 259 -14.55 4.89 -1.85
N ASP A 260 -15.73 4.37 -1.53
CA ASP A 260 -16.71 3.98 -2.55
C ASP A 260 -17.50 5.21 -3.07
N GLU A 261 -18.23 5.03 -4.14
CA GLU A 261 -19.03 6.08 -4.80
C GLU A 261 -20.15 6.62 -3.90
N ASP A 262 -20.67 5.81 -2.96
CA ASP A 262 -21.64 6.24 -1.95
C ASP A 262 -21.03 7.06 -0.80
N GLY A 263 -19.70 7.27 -0.85
CA GLY A 263 -18.95 8.01 0.17
C GLY A 263 -18.45 7.15 1.34
N GLN A 264 -18.84 5.87 1.41
CA GLN A 264 -18.36 4.98 2.46
C GLN A 264 -16.86 4.72 2.30
N ALA A 265 -16.08 4.98 3.34
CA ALA A 265 -14.67 4.68 3.37
C ALA A 265 -14.40 3.31 4.00
N TYR A 266 -13.41 2.62 3.45
CA TYR A 266 -12.95 1.31 3.90
C TYR A 266 -11.45 1.35 4.15
N LEU A 267 -11.01 0.60 5.15
CA LEU A 267 -9.62 0.29 5.40
C LEU A 267 -9.42 -1.22 5.24
N PHE A 268 -8.75 -1.62 4.16
CA PHE A 268 -8.31 -2.97 3.93
C PHE A 268 -6.99 -3.19 4.67
N TYR A 269 -6.74 -4.38 5.15
CA TYR A 269 -5.50 -4.73 5.85
C TYR A 269 -5.23 -6.22 5.77
N GLN A 270 -3.96 -6.57 5.84
CA GLN A 270 -3.55 -7.98 5.93
C GLN A 270 -3.51 -8.44 7.37
N GLY A 271 -3.54 -9.76 7.55
CA GLY A 271 -3.34 -10.39 8.85
C GLY A 271 -2.89 -11.84 8.73
N SER A 272 -2.32 -12.31 9.83
CA SER A 272 -1.86 -13.69 10.00
C SER A 272 -2.12 -14.13 11.43
N ALA A 273 -2.39 -15.44 11.62
CA ALA A 273 -2.53 -16.06 12.94
C ALA A 273 -1.35 -16.99 13.28
N ASP A 274 -0.47 -17.25 12.32
CA ASP A 274 0.57 -18.29 12.40
C ASP A 274 1.98 -17.76 12.12
N ASN A 275 2.21 -16.50 12.47
CA ASN A 275 3.48 -15.80 12.28
C ASN A 275 3.92 -15.79 10.81
N GLY A 276 2.99 -15.48 9.89
CA GLY A 276 3.29 -15.24 8.49
C GLY A 276 3.43 -16.47 7.61
N LYS A 277 2.95 -17.64 8.06
CA LYS A 277 2.87 -18.81 7.18
C LYS A 277 1.68 -18.72 6.24
N THR A 278 0.53 -18.26 6.74
CA THR A 278 -0.65 -17.97 5.94
C THR A 278 -1.03 -16.49 6.07
N TRP A 279 -1.57 -15.92 4.99
CA TRP A 279 -1.91 -14.51 4.93
C TRP A 279 -3.30 -14.30 4.36
N TYR A 280 -4.03 -13.44 5.04
CA TYR A 280 -5.39 -13.08 4.68
C TYR A 280 -5.55 -11.56 4.60
N ILE A 281 -6.48 -11.09 3.78
CA ILE A 281 -6.89 -9.69 3.68
C ILE A 281 -8.32 -9.57 4.19
N SER A 282 -8.56 -8.57 5.02
CA SER A 282 -9.89 -8.21 5.48
C SER A 282 -10.11 -6.70 5.34
N LYS A 283 -11.29 -6.22 5.73
CA LYS A 283 -11.62 -4.78 5.71
C LYS A 283 -12.42 -4.37 6.93
N LYS A 284 -12.32 -3.09 7.25
CA LYS A 284 -13.19 -2.37 8.19
C LYS A 284 -13.81 -1.18 7.48
N LYS A 285 -15.06 -0.86 7.81
CA LYS A 285 -15.64 0.44 7.48
C LYS A 285 -15.06 1.49 8.41
N ILE A 286 -14.72 2.64 7.87
CA ILE A 286 -14.26 3.79 8.64
C ILE A 286 -15.18 4.98 8.42
N GLY A 287 -15.47 5.69 9.50
CA GLY A 287 -16.17 6.98 9.52
C GLY A 287 -15.23 8.07 10.01
N PHE A 288 -15.69 9.32 9.88
CA PHE A 288 -14.99 10.50 10.42
C PHE A 288 -15.99 11.35 11.19
N GLU A 289 -15.65 11.69 12.43
CA GLU A 289 -16.42 12.58 13.27
C GLU A 289 -15.48 13.62 13.88
N ASN A 290 -15.79 14.91 13.67
CA ASN A 290 -14.94 16.03 14.10
C ASN A 290 -13.47 15.85 13.66
N ASP A 291 -13.28 15.40 12.40
CA ASP A 291 -11.96 15.11 11.80
C ASP A 291 -11.16 13.99 12.52
N VAL A 292 -11.83 13.13 13.31
CA VAL A 292 -11.23 11.95 13.92
C VAL A 292 -11.77 10.70 13.24
N PRO A 293 -10.94 9.82 12.64
CA PRO A 293 -11.39 8.56 12.07
C PRO A 293 -11.78 7.57 13.17
N PHE A 294 -12.81 6.76 12.89
CA PHE A 294 -13.26 5.70 13.78
C PHE A 294 -13.68 4.46 13.00
N LEU A 295 -13.60 3.29 13.65
CA LEU A 295 -14.09 2.04 13.07
C LEU A 295 -15.61 1.96 13.27
N MET A 296 -16.32 1.79 12.16
CA MET A 296 -17.76 1.57 12.19
C MET A 296 -18.07 0.12 12.56
N ALA A 297 -19.21 -0.07 13.25
CA ALA A 297 -19.70 -1.39 13.66
C ALA A 297 -20.11 -2.28 12.47
#